data_6c9097b544c9188767cfe0d3658b2729
#
_entry.id   6c9097b544c9188767cfe0d3658b2729
#
_cell.length_a   1.000
_cell.length_b   1.000
_cell.length_c   1.000
_cell.angle_alpha   90.00
_cell.angle_beta   90.00
_cell.angle_gamma   90.00
#
_symmetry.space_group_name_H-M   'P 1'
#
loop_
_entity.id
_entity.type
_entity.pdbx_description
1 polymer ?
#
loop_
_entity_poly.entity_id
_entity_poly.type
_entity_poly.pdbx_seq_one_letter_code
_entity_poly.pdbx_strand_id
1 'polypeptide(L)'
;MSSLVKCKACDNDLAKGVKKCPQCGKDQRNWFMRHKIMTFLGVLLVLIIISSLGGGNGTDTDETAVANEQTKANEGKKEEIIYSVGDTINIKQLDITLTQVEELTQIGDPQFLGKKAPEGSVLVAVQYTMKNVSDKPVGMFSYPTVNLVDGNETKYSSDFDGSVAYSVETGIDDSKAVSDLNPDISVTKVEVYEVSETRFAEGDWYIQVGKEKIKVK
;
A
#
# COMPACT_ATOMS: atom_id res chain seq x y z
N MET A 1 34.27 -30.97 -18.87
CA MET A 1 34.98 -30.92 -17.58
C MET A 1 34.26 -29.98 -16.65
N SER A 2 33.61 -30.50 -15.59
CA SER A 2 32.92 -29.68 -14.59
C SER A 2 33.99 -28.94 -13.74
N SER A 3 34.03 -27.62 -13.82
CA SER A 3 34.95 -26.82 -13.00
C SER A 3 34.42 -26.79 -11.55
N LEU A 4 35.21 -27.33 -10.61
CA LEU A 4 34.94 -27.23 -9.18
C LEU A 4 35.47 -25.90 -8.63
N VAL A 5 34.78 -25.35 -7.63
CA VAL A 5 35.19 -24.14 -6.90
C VAL A 5 35.18 -24.41 -5.40
N LYS A 6 36.01 -23.76 -4.64
CA LYS A 6 36.10 -23.89 -3.18
C LYS A 6 34.98 -23.11 -2.47
N CYS A 7 34.41 -23.69 -1.43
CA CYS A 7 33.48 -23.00 -0.56
C CYS A 7 34.18 -21.89 0.21
N LYS A 8 33.56 -20.69 0.26
CA LYS A 8 34.10 -19.51 0.96
C LYS A 8 34.19 -19.66 2.50
N ALA A 9 33.66 -20.75 3.07
CA ALA A 9 33.58 -20.89 4.52
C ALA A 9 34.17 -22.22 5.05
N CYS A 10 34.17 -23.30 4.28
CA CYS A 10 34.67 -24.60 4.72
C CYS A 10 35.59 -25.28 3.72
N ASP A 11 36.03 -24.57 2.68
CA ASP A 11 36.96 -25.00 1.63
C ASP A 11 36.62 -26.30 0.88
N ASN A 12 35.38 -26.82 1.10
CA ASN A 12 34.91 -27.99 0.39
C ASN A 12 34.68 -27.70 -1.11
N ASP A 13 34.92 -28.71 -1.95
CA ASP A 13 34.76 -28.58 -3.40
C ASP A 13 33.26 -28.54 -3.78
N LEU A 14 32.90 -27.52 -4.55
CA LEU A 14 31.52 -27.25 -4.99
C LEU A 14 31.47 -27.17 -6.52
N ALA A 15 30.36 -27.62 -7.10
CA ALA A 15 30.10 -27.36 -8.50
C ALA A 15 29.89 -25.84 -8.73
N LYS A 16 30.47 -25.33 -9.82
CA LYS A 16 30.32 -23.92 -10.19
C LYS A 16 28.85 -23.55 -10.35
N GLY A 17 28.40 -22.48 -9.65
CA GLY A 17 27.01 -22.00 -9.71
C GLY A 17 26.10 -22.46 -8.56
N VAL A 18 26.60 -23.29 -7.65
CA VAL A 18 25.87 -23.68 -6.43
C VAL A 18 25.62 -22.45 -5.53
N LYS A 19 24.37 -22.21 -5.19
CA LYS A 19 23.95 -21.05 -4.38
C LYS A 19 24.27 -21.19 -2.90
N LYS A 20 24.19 -22.40 -2.35
CA LYS A 20 24.51 -22.75 -0.95
C LYS A 20 25.41 -23.96 -0.87
N CYS A 21 26.40 -23.95 -0.01
CA CYS A 21 27.24 -25.11 0.24
C CYS A 21 26.42 -26.24 0.89
N PRO A 22 26.41 -27.46 0.33
CA PRO A 22 25.70 -28.59 0.94
C PRO A 22 26.29 -29.03 2.28
N GLN A 23 27.60 -28.79 2.50
CA GLN A 23 28.30 -29.20 3.70
C GLN A 23 28.09 -28.26 4.90
N CYS A 24 28.17 -26.92 4.69
CA CYS A 24 28.11 -25.93 5.77
C CYS A 24 26.94 -24.95 5.66
N GLY A 25 26.07 -25.08 4.64
CA GLY A 25 24.91 -24.21 4.43
C GLY A 25 25.22 -22.77 4.00
N LYS A 26 26.52 -22.39 3.92
CA LYS A 26 26.92 -21.00 3.61
C LYS A 26 26.54 -20.61 2.19
N ASP A 27 25.92 -19.42 2.06
CA ASP A 27 25.56 -18.83 0.77
C ASP A 27 26.83 -18.40 0.00
N GLN A 28 26.99 -18.88 -1.24
CA GLN A 28 28.15 -18.66 -2.09
C GLN A 28 27.96 -17.46 -3.05
N ARG A 29 26.76 -16.88 -3.11
CA ARG A 29 26.47 -15.73 -3.99
C ARG A 29 27.22 -14.49 -3.54
N ASN A 30 27.64 -13.66 -4.51
CA ASN A 30 28.25 -12.36 -4.23
C ASN A 30 27.23 -11.43 -3.57
N TRP A 31 27.73 -10.50 -2.76
CA TRP A 31 26.93 -9.48 -2.04
C TRP A 31 25.97 -8.73 -2.98
N PHE A 32 26.41 -8.35 -4.17
CA PHE A 32 25.60 -7.67 -5.20
C PHE A 32 24.42 -8.51 -5.69
N MET A 33 24.58 -9.83 -5.81
CA MET A 33 23.49 -10.73 -6.20
C MET A 33 22.49 -10.99 -5.08
N ARG A 34 22.85 -10.71 -3.83
CA ARG A 34 21.96 -10.82 -2.67
C ARG A 34 21.12 -9.55 -2.48
N HIS A 35 21.64 -8.38 -2.86
CA HIS A 35 21.01 -7.07 -2.66
C HIS A 35 20.73 -6.36 -3.99
N LYS A 36 19.93 -6.99 -4.85
CA LYS A 36 19.63 -6.50 -6.20
C LYS A 36 19.10 -5.07 -6.21
N ILE A 37 18.24 -4.71 -5.25
CA ILE A 37 17.64 -3.36 -5.13
C ILE A 37 18.70 -2.33 -4.79
N MET A 38 19.59 -2.62 -3.83
CA MET A 38 20.70 -1.71 -3.47
C MET A 38 21.70 -1.53 -4.60
N THR A 39 21.98 -2.60 -5.36
CA THR A 39 22.86 -2.52 -6.53
C THR A 39 22.26 -1.65 -7.63
N PHE A 40 20.96 -1.79 -7.88
CA PHE A 40 20.25 -0.99 -8.87
C PHE A 40 20.24 0.50 -8.49
N LEU A 41 19.94 0.82 -7.21
CA LEU A 41 20.00 2.18 -6.66
C LEU A 41 21.41 2.79 -6.77
N GLY A 42 22.45 2.00 -6.47
CA GLY A 42 23.84 2.44 -6.59
C GLY A 42 24.24 2.79 -8.04
N VAL A 43 23.86 1.95 -9.00
CA VAL A 43 24.10 2.21 -10.43
C VAL A 43 23.35 3.44 -10.92
N LEU A 44 22.09 3.62 -10.50
CA LEU A 44 21.30 4.80 -10.85
C LEU A 44 21.93 6.10 -10.32
N LEU A 45 22.46 6.08 -9.09
CA LEU A 45 23.12 7.23 -8.47
C LEU A 45 24.42 7.60 -9.21
N VAL A 46 25.20 6.59 -9.62
CA VAL A 46 26.41 6.81 -10.43
C VAL A 46 26.08 7.41 -11.80
N LEU A 47 25.00 6.95 -12.46
CA LEU A 47 24.56 7.51 -13.74
C LEU A 47 24.12 8.97 -13.61
N ILE A 48 23.46 9.35 -12.52
CA ILE A 48 23.06 10.74 -12.23
C ILE A 48 24.29 11.62 -12.03
N ILE A 49 25.31 11.14 -11.32
CA ILE A 49 26.57 11.88 -11.10
C ILE A 49 27.33 12.07 -12.42
N ILE A 50 27.39 11.05 -13.27
CA ILE A 50 28.08 11.16 -14.58
C ILE A 50 27.34 12.14 -15.49
N SER A 51 26.00 12.16 -15.51
CA SER A 51 25.23 13.13 -16.29
C SER A 51 25.33 14.58 -15.76
N SER A 52 25.63 14.75 -14.47
CA SER A 52 25.87 16.06 -13.85
C SER A 52 27.26 16.63 -14.06
N LEU A 53 28.25 15.80 -14.39
CA LEU A 53 29.67 16.20 -14.61
C LEU A 53 30.03 16.37 -16.09
N GLY A 54 29.10 16.04 -17.02
CA GLY A 54 29.32 16.12 -18.48
C GLY A 54 28.65 17.32 -19.11
N GLY A 55 28.91 18.52 -18.64
CA GLY A 55 28.53 19.76 -19.30
C GLY A 55 29.71 20.44 -19.94
N GLY A 56 29.80 20.45 -21.30
CA GLY A 56 30.74 21.29 -22.00
C GLY A 56 30.95 20.95 -23.47
N ASN A 57 30.43 21.86 -24.34
CA ASN A 57 30.88 22.21 -25.70
C ASN A 57 30.53 21.26 -26.86
N GLY A 58 29.60 21.58 -27.73
CA GLY A 58 29.62 22.55 -28.83
C GLY A 58 30.05 21.93 -30.14
N THR A 59 29.20 21.88 -31.15
CA THR A 59 29.41 22.49 -32.48
C THR A 59 28.31 22.06 -33.46
N ASP A 60 27.75 23.05 -34.11
CA ASP A 60 26.82 23.18 -35.22
C ASP A 60 26.78 22.08 -36.30
N THR A 61 25.60 21.81 -36.86
CA THR A 61 25.26 22.13 -38.25
C THR A 61 23.77 21.82 -38.57
N ASP A 62 23.08 22.86 -38.95
CA ASP A 62 22.01 23.15 -39.93
C ASP A 62 20.88 22.15 -40.29
N GLU A 63 19.73 22.83 -40.26
CA GLU A 63 18.55 22.83 -41.17
C GLU A 63 17.60 21.60 -41.16
N THR A 64 16.36 21.77 -40.75
CA THR A 64 15.25 22.41 -41.47
C THR A 64 14.03 22.56 -40.57
N ALA A 65 13.42 23.72 -40.63
CA ALA A 65 12.19 24.12 -39.95
C ALA A 65 10.98 23.28 -40.41
N VAL A 66 10.14 22.87 -39.47
CA VAL A 66 8.67 22.97 -39.59
C VAL A 66 8.10 23.31 -38.22
N ALA A 67 7.44 24.46 -38.17
CA ALA A 67 6.67 24.91 -37.03
C ALA A 67 5.58 23.89 -36.63
N ASN A 68 5.46 23.62 -35.35
CA ASN A 68 4.14 23.44 -34.79
C ASN A 68 4.12 23.82 -33.31
N GLU A 69 3.13 24.59 -33.01
CA GLU A 69 2.67 25.27 -31.84
C GLU A 69 3.03 24.70 -30.48
N GLN A 70 3.52 25.59 -29.66
CA GLN A 70 3.55 25.53 -28.21
C GLN A 70 2.15 25.21 -27.66
N THR A 71 1.99 23.98 -27.21
CA THR A 71 1.03 23.74 -26.14
C THR A 71 1.84 23.71 -24.83
N LYS A 72 1.88 24.86 -24.15
CA LYS A 72 2.21 24.90 -22.73
C LYS A 72 1.30 23.91 -22.04
N ALA A 73 1.84 22.77 -21.65
CA ALA A 73 1.21 21.92 -20.67
C ALA A 73 1.10 22.76 -19.39
N ASN A 74 -0.09 23.26 -19.16
CA ASN A 74 -0.52 23.78 -17.89
C ASN A 74 -0.46 22.57 -16.94
N GLU A 75 0.50 22.52 -16.05
CA GLU A 75 0.45 21.66 -14.87
C GLU A 75 -0.74 22.16 -14.02
N GLY A 76 -1.93 21.79 -14.46
CA GLY A 76 -3.15 21.96 -13.71
C GLY A 76 -2.98 21.16 -12.42
N LYS A 77 -2.97 21.85 -11.29
CA LYS A 77 -3.24 21.30 -9.98
C LYS A 77 -4.46 20.39 -10.15
N LYS A 78 -4.24 19.06 -10.18
CA LYS A 78 -5.29 18.07 -10.31
C LYS A 78 -6.17 18.29 -9.08
N GLU A 79 -7.38 18.82 -9.25
CA GLU A 79 -8.32 18.95 -8.16
C GLU A 79 -8.48 17.57 -7.54
N GLU A 80 -8.19 17.47 -6.25
CA GLU A 80 -8.37 16.24 -5.48
C GLU A 80 -9.87 15.99 -5.39
N ILE A 81 -10.33 14.91 -6.02
CA ILE A 81 -11.74 14.52 -5.95
C ILE A 81 -11.95 13.93 -4.56
N ILE A 82 -12.85 14.55 -3.79
CA ILE A 82 -13.25 14.05 -2.48
C ILE A 82 -14.64 13.43 -2.64
N TYR A 83 -14.73 12.15 -2.32
CA TYR A 83 -15.96 11.39 -2.34
C TYR A 83 -16.72 11.52 -1.02
N SER A 84 -17.99 11.12 -1.00
CA SER A 84 -18.85 11.06 0.17
C SER A 84 -19.14 9.61 0.57
N VAL A 85 -19.60 9.39 1.79
CA VAL A 85 -20.11 8.08 2.22
C VAL A 85 -21.28 7.69 1.31
N GLY A 86 -21.24 6.46 0.79
CA GLY A 86 -22.19 5.95 -0.21
C GLY A 86 -21.67 6.01 -1.65
N ASP A 87 -20.66 6.82 -1.94
CA ASP A 87 -20.05 6.84 -3.26
C ASP A 87 -19.19 5.60 -3.49
N THR A 88 -19.20 5.11 -4.73
CA THR A 88 -18.34 4.00 -5.15
C THR A 88 -17.10 4.53 -5.84
N ILE A 89 -15.94 4.09 -5.37
CA ILE A 89 -14.65 4.38 -5.98
C ILE A 89 -14.10 3.11 -6.62
N ASN A 90 -13.54 3.24 -7.83
CA ASN A 90 -12.88 2.13 -8.50
C ASN A 90 -11.38 2.18 -8.25
N ILE A 91 -10.86 1.17 -7.60
CA ILE A 91 -9.42 0.99 -7.36
C ILE A 91 -8.95 -0.25 -8.11
N LYS A 92 -8.37 -0.05 -9.28
CA LYS A 92 -7.91 -1.13 -10.18
C LYS A 92 -9.06 -2.04 -10.62
N GLN A 93 -9.24 -3.17 -9.96
CA GLN A 93 -10.19 -4.23 -10.26
C GLN A 93 -11.31 -4.34 -9.22
N LEU A 94 -11.33 -3.42 -8.27
CA LEU A 94 -12.24 -3.43 -7.13
C LEU A 94 -13.08 -2.16 -7.09
N ASP A 95 -14.39 -2.32 -6.98
CA ASP A 95 -15.30 -1.26 -6.60
C ASP A 95 -15.43 -1.27 -5.08
N ILE A 96 -15.18 -0.11 -4.47
CA ILE A 96 -15.19 0.07 -3.03
C ILE A 96 -16.22 1.15 -2.70
N THR A 97 -17.15 0.82 -1.82
CA THR A 97 -18.18 1.73 -1.35
C THR A 97 -18.13 1.79 0.17
N LEU A 98 -17.86 2.96 0.72
CA LEU A 98 -17.95 3.22 2.15
C LEU A 98 -19.43 3.28 2.53
N THR A 99 -19.91 2.33 3.35
CA THR A 99 -21.33 2.18 3.66
C THR A 99 -21.74 2.81 4.97
N GLN A 100 -20.83 2.84 5.96
CA GLN A 100 -21.15 3.32 7.30
C GLN A 100 -19.88 3.81 8.01
N VAL A 101 -20.06 4.85 8.82
CA VAL A 101 -19.05 5.34 9.77
C VAL A 101 -19.74 5.60 11.09
N GLU A 102 -19.24 5.02 12.16
CA GLU A 102 -19.77 5.17 13.51
C GLU A 102 -18.69 5.60 14.49
N GLU A 103 -19.06 6.48 15.41
CA GLU A 103 -18.25 6.91 16.54
C GLU A 103 -18.74 6.18 17.80
N LEU A 104 -17.87 5.43 18.45
CA LEU A 104 -18.21 4.52 19.54
C LEU A 104 -17.22 4.70 20.69
N THR A 105 -17.72 4.54 21.93
CA THR A 105 -16.85 4.49 23.12
C THR A 105 -16.53 3.06 23.52
N GLN A 106 -17.32 2.10 23.05
CA GLN A 106 -17.17 0.68 23.32
C GLN A 106 -17.77 -0.14 22.19
N ILE A 107 -17.18 -1.29 21.91
CA ILE A 107 -17.64 -2.30 20.96
C ILE A 107 -17.67 -3.63 21.71
N GLY A 108 -18.78 -4.35 21.68
CA GLY A 108 -18.94 -5.65 22.36
C GLY A 108 -18.76 -5.59 23.86
N ASP A 109 -18.58 -6.77 24.47
CA ASP A 109 -18.27 -6.89 25.90
C ASP A 109 -16.74 -6.98 26.10
N PRO A 110 -16.09 -5.98 26.73
CA PRO A 110 -14.65 -5.97 26.94
C PRO A 110 -14.12 -7.13 27.81
N GLN A 111 -15.02 -7.86 28.50
CA GLN A 111 -14.61 -9.04 29.31
C GLN A 111 -14.48 -10.32 28.45
N PHE A 112 -15.03 -10.35 27.25
CA PHE A 112 -15.00 -11.50 26.35
C PHE A 112 -14.31 -11.16 25.03
N LEU A 113 -15.06 -10.52 24.13
CA LEU A 113 -14.60 -10.12 22.82
C LEU A 113 -15.14 -8.73 22.54
N GLY A 114 -14.48 -7.74 23.10
CA GLY A 114 -14.88 -6.36 22.93
C GLY A 114 -13.72 -5.42 23.17
N LYS A 115 -13.92 -4.17 22.79
CA LYS A 115 -12.95 -3.10 22.98
C LYS A 115 -13.65 -1.87 23.55
N LYS A 116 -13.04 -1.29 24.57
CA LYS A 116 -13.43 0.00 25.14
C LYS A 116 -12.36 1.04 24.79
N ALA A 117 -12.79 2.21 24.34
CA ALA A 117 -11.89 3.32 24.10
C ALA A 117 -11.23 3.75 25.43
N PRO A 118 -9.93 4.00 25.48
CA PRO A 118 -9.28 4.66 26.60
C PRO A 118 -9.87 6.05 26.87
N GLU A 119 -9.63 6.58 28.07
CA GLU A 119 -10.05 7.94 28.41
C GLU A 119 -9.45 8.97 27.43
N GLY A 120 -10.28 9.86 26.90
CA GLY A 120 -9.90 10.87 25.91
C GLY A 120 -9.76 10.33 24.48
N SER A 121 -10.16 9.08 24.26
CA SER A 121 -10.18 8.44 22.92
C SER A 121 -11.58 8.02 22.51
N VAL A 122 -11.76 7.83 21.22
CA VAL A 122 -12.98 7.33 20.60
C VAL A 122 -12.61 6.24 19.57
N LEU A 123 -13.48 5.27 19.38
CA LEU A 123 -13.39 4.25 18.35
C LEU A 123 -14.20 4.71 17.13
N VAL A 124 -13.58 4.75 15.98
CA VAL A 124 -14.24 5.07 14.71
C VAL A 124 -14.36 3.77 13.92
N ALA A 125 -15.55 3.21 13.86
CA ALA A 125 -15.84 2.01 13.08
C ALA A 125 -16.26 2.42 11.66
N VAL A 126 -15.59 1.84 10.67
CA VAL A 126 -15.77 2.12 9.26
C VAL A 126 -16.15 0.83 8.55
N GLN A 127 -17.34 0.79 7.98
CA GLN A 127 -17.83 -0.34 7.21
C GLN A 127 -17.81 0.00 5.72
N TYR A 128 -17.33 -0.92 4.90
CA TYR A 128 -17.30 -0.75 3.45
C TYR A 128 -17.51 -2.08 2.72
N THR A 129 -18.06 -2.01 1.52
CA THR A 129 -18.13 -3.14 0.61
C THR A 129 -17.00 -3.07 -0.41
N MET A 130 -16.48 -4.21 -0.77
CA MET A 130 -15.49 -4.36 -1.82
C MET A 130 -15.98 -5.43 -2.81
N LYS A 131 -16.17 -5.05 -4.08
CA LYS A 131 -16.62 -5.93 -5.14
C LYS A 131 -15.53 -6.10 -6.18
N ASN A 132 -15.24 -7.35 -6.58
CA ASN A 132 -14.39 -7.61 -7.72
C ASN A 132 -15.17 -7.39 -9.02
N VAL A 133 -14.77 -6.39 -9.81
CA VAL A 133 -15.40 -6.04 -11.09
C VAL A 133 -14.56 -6.49 -12.30
N SER A 134 -13.57 -7.35 -12.06
CA SER A 134 -12.77 -7.94 -13.12
C SER A 134 -13.23 -9.38 -13.44
N ASP A 135 -12.71 -9.93 -14.52
CA ASP A 135 -12.96 -11.30 -15.00
C ASP A 135 -12.05 -12.35 -14.32
N LYS A 136 -11.22 -11.97 -13.35
CA LYS A 136 -10.26 -12.84 -12.66
C LYS A 136 -10.34 -12.68 -11.15
N PRO A 137 -10.02 -13.73 -10.37
CA PRO A 137 -9.89 -13.60 -8.93
C PRO A 137 -8.87 -12.54 -8.54
N VAL A 138 -9.19 -11.71 -7.56
CA VAL A 138 -8.28 -10.74 -6.95
C VAL A 138 -7.81 -11.30 -5.63
N GLY A 139 -6.49 -11.55 -5.52
CA GLY A 139 -5.87 -12.10 -4.33
C GLY A 139 -5.89 -11.11 -3.16
N MET A 140 -6.06 -11.61 -1.93
CA MET A 140 -6.15 -10.79 -0.71
C MET A 140 -4.96 -9.85 -0.51
N PHE A 141 -3.76 -10.23 -0.93
CA PHE A 141 -2.56 -9.37 -0.85
C PHE A 141 -2.54 -8.21 -1.86
N SER A 142 -3.50 -8.20 -2.78
CA SER A 142 -3.68 -7.11 -3.76
C SER A 142 -4.76 -6.12 -3.32
N TYR A 143 -5.43 -6.37 -2.20
CA TYR A 143 -6.43 -5.46 -1.67
C TYR A 143 -5.78 -4.13 -1.28
N PRO A 144 -6.44 -3.02 -1.55
CA PRO A 144 -5.93 -1.72 -1.14
C PRO A 144 -6.00 -1.58 0.38
N THR A 145 -5.02 -0.88 0.94
CA THR A 145 -5.07 -0.48 2.34
C THR A 145 -6.11 0.62 2.52
N VAL A 146 -6.92 0.49 3.55
CA VAL A 146 -7.89 1.49 3.99
C VAL A 146 -7.32 2.15 5.25
N ASN A 147 -7.19 3.47 5.26
CA ASN A 147 -6.66 4.23 6.40
C ASN A 147 -7.62 5.35 6.76
N LEU A 148 -7.77 5.61 8.04
CA LEU A 148 -8.35 6.86 8.51
C LEU A 148 -7.27 7.94 8.44
N VAL A 149 -7.62 9.14 7.94
CA VAL A 149 -6.67 10.24 7.74
C VAL A 149 -7.29 11.53 8.25
N ASP A 150 -6.54 12.30 9.02
CA ASP A 150 -6.97 13.63 9.47
C ASP A 150 -6.65 14.73 8.45
N GLY A 151 -7.14 15.93 8.69
CA GLY A 151 -6.90 17.11 7.84
C GLY A 151 -5.43 17.51 7.70
N ASN A 152 -4.54 16.97 8.53
CA ASN A 152 -3.08 17.16 8.46
C ASN A 152 -2.37 16.03 7.72
N GLU A 153 -3.10 15.16 7.01
CA GLU A 153 -2.58 13.99 6.29
C GLU A 153 -1.95 12.92 7.21
N THR A 154 -2.24 12.95 8.53
CA THR A 154 -1.80 11.89 9.44
C THR A 154 -2.63 10.64 9.21
N LYS A 155 -1.96 9.52 8.97
CA LYS A 155 -2.59 8.22 8.75
C LYS A 155 -2.67 7.43 10.03
N TYR A 156 -3.84 6.92 10.30
CA TYR A 156 -4.12 6.05 11.43
C TYR A 156 -4.33 4.62 10.92
N SER A 157 -3.66 3.67 11.57
CA SER A 157 -3.85 2.25 11.29
C SER A 157 -5.06 1.72 12.03
N SER A 158 -5.74 0.76 11.43
CA SER A 158 -6.86 0.08 12.09
C SER A 158 -6.38 -0.76 13.28
N ASP A 159 -7.28 -0.85 14.26
CA ASP A 159 -7.17 -1.72 15.41
C ASP A 159 -7.82 -3.07 15.09
N PHE A 160 -7.01 -4.12 15.09
CA PHE A 160 -7.46 -5.45 14.71
C PHE A 160 -8.51 -6.00 15.67
N ASP A 161 -8.27 -5.88 16.98
CA ASP A 161 -9.17 -6.42 18.01
C ASP A 161 -10.52 -5.70 17.97
N GLY A 162 -10.52 -4.38 17.81
CA GLY A 162 -11.74 -3.59 17.63
C GLY A 162 -12.49 -3.95 16.36
N SER A 163 -11.78 -4.20 15.25
CA SER A 163 -12.41 -4.60 13.98
C SER A 163 -13.07 -5.97 14.08
N VAL A 164 -12.41 -6.93 14.73
CA VAL A 164 -12.98 -8.25 14.99
C VAL A 164 -14.20 -8.15 15.94
N ALA A 165 -14.09 -7.38 17.02
CA ALA A 165 -15.19 -7.19 17.97
C ALA A 165 -16.42 -6.59 17.27
N TYR A 166 -16.21 -5.58 16.41
CA TYR A 166 -17.31 -4.93 15.68
C TYR A 166 -17.96 -5.88 14.67
N SER A 167 -17.18 -6.67 13.93
CA SER A 167 -17.72 -7.67 12.99
C SER A 167 -18.60 -8.69 13.71
N VAL A 168 -18.18 -9.15 14.90
CA VAL A 168 -18.96 -10.11 15.71
C VAL A 168 -20.23 -9.48 16.26
N GLU A 169 -20.15 -8.26 16.82
CA GLU A 169 -21.31 -7.56 17.39
C GLU A 169 -22.37 -7.25 16.34
N THR A 170 -21.94 -6.85 15.14
CA THR A 170 -22.86 -6.48 14.04
C THR A 170 -23.27 -7.66 13.16
N GLY A 171 -22.68 -8.85 13.37
CA GLY A 171 -22.96 -10.04 12.57
C GLY A 171 -22.46 -9.92 11.12
N ILE A 172 -21.46 -9.08 10.86
CA ILE A 172 -20.88 -8.93 9.54
C ILE A 172 -20.01 -10.15 9.24
N ASP A 173 -20.34 -10.87 8.15
CA ASP A 173 -19.52 -11.98 7.64
C ASP A 173 -18.35 -11.45 6.82
N ASP A 174 -17.20 -11.33 7.46
CA ASP A 174 -15.93 -10.96 6.84
C ASP A 174 -15.04 -12.17 6.51
N SER A 175 -15.58 -13.40 6.56
CA SER A 175 -14.84 -14.64 6.30
C SER A 175 -14.10 -14.66 4.96
N LYS A 176 -14.61 -13.94 3.96
CA LYS A 176 -13.98 -13.75 2.64
C LYS A 176 -12.93 -12.65 2.62
N ALA A 177 -12.80 -11.86 3.66
CA ALA A 177 -11.84 -10.77 3.73
C ALA A 177 -10.37 -11.23 3.69
N VAL A 178 -10.13 -12.49 4.02
CA VAL A 178 -8.80 -13.14 4.03
C VAL A 178 -8.63 -14.18 2.91
N SER A 179 -9.50 -14.18 1.91
CA SER A 179 -9.45 -15.08 0.76
C SER A 179 -9.46 -14.32 -0.54
N ASP A 180 -9.17 -15.00 -1.65
CA ASP A 180 -9.29 -14.42 -2.98
C ASP A 180 -10.75 -14.10 -3.29
N LEU A 181 -11.00 -12.92 -3.84
CA LEU A 181 -12.32 -12.46 -4.23
C LEU A 181 -12.55 -12.80 -5.69
N ASN A 182 -13.45 -13.76 -5.93
CA ASN A 182 -13.81 -14.19 -7.28
C ASN A 182 -14.56 -13.09 -8.07
N PRO A 183 -14.59 -13.14 -9.39
CA PRO A 183 -15.35 -12.20 -10.22
C PRO A 183 -16.80 -12.02 -9.74
N ASP A 184 -17.29 -10.80 -9.80
CA ASP A 184 -18.64 -10.37 -9.39
C ASP A 184 -19.02 -10.61 -7.92
N ILE A 185 -18.12 -11.15 -7.11
CA ILE A 185 -18.35 -11.36 -5.68
C ILE A 185 -18.01 -10.09 -4.90
N SER A 186 -18.85 -9.80 -3.90
CA SER A 186 -18.64 -8.73 -2.92
C SER A 186 -18.33 -9.30 -1.54
N VAL A 187 -17.57 -8.55 -0.77
CA VAL A 187 -17.35 -8.75 0.66
C VAL A 187 -17.60 -7.45 1.40
N THR A 188 -18.22 -7.54 2.57
CA THR A 188 -18.28 -6.43 3.52
C THR A 188 -17.12 -6.54 4.48
N LYS A 189 -16.42 -5.44 4.70
CA LYS A 189 -15.28 -5.34 5.61
C LYS A 189 -15.50 -4.23 6.62
N VAL A 190 -14.84 -4.39 7.75
CA VAL A 190 -14.83 -3.39 8.82
C VAL A 190 -13.39 -3.08 9.19
N GLU A 191 -13.14 -1.81 9.44
CA GLU A 191 -11.91 -1.32 10.06
C GLU A 191 -12.30 -0.40 11.22
N VAL A 192 -11.72 -0.63 12.39
CA VAL A 192 -11.93 0.22 13.57
C VAL A 192 -10.65 0.98 13.87
N TYR A 193 -10.76 2.27 14.15
CA TYR A 193 -9.63 3.15 14.45
C TYR A 193 -9.81 3.76 15.82
N GLU A 194 -8.75 3.75 16.63
CA GLU A 194 -8.70 4.45 17.90
C GLU A 194 -8.05 5.81 17.70
N VAL A 195 -8.76 6.88 18.00
CA VAL A 195 -8.29 8.25 17.80
C VAL A 195 -8.61 9.14 19.01
N SER A 196 -7.94 10.27 19.14
CA SER A 196 -8.28 11.25 20.15
C SER A 196 -9.69 11.80 19.92
N GLU A 197 -10.54 11.74 20.93
CA GLU A 197 -11.91 12.26 20.92
C GLU A 197 -11.94 13.75 20.51
N THR A 198 -11.12 14.58 21.10
CA THR A 198 -11.03 16.02 20.78
C THR A 198 -10.64 16.25 19.33
N ARG A 199 -9.61 15.53 18.82
CA ARG A 199 -9.19 15.68 17.42
C ARG A 199 -10.28 15.22 16.46
N PHE A 200 -10.96 14.13 16.80
CA PHE A 200 -12.05 13.63 15.95
C PHE A 200 -13.24 14.58 15.92
N ALA A 201 -13.58 15.18 17.07
CA ALA A 201 -14.68 16.13 17.16
C ALA A 201 -14.44 17.43 16.37
N GLU A 202 -13.21 17.95 16.36
CA GLU A 202 -12.87 19.29 15.83
C GLU A 202 -12.27 19.27 14.42
N GLY A 203 -11.81 18.11 13.93
CA GLY A 203 -11.06 17.98 12.68
C GLY A 203 -11.88 17.56 11.48
N ASP A 204 -11.30 17.73 10.29
CA ASP A 204 -11.74 17.09 9.07
C ASP A 204 -11.13 15.69 9.00
N TRP A 205 -11.95 14.69 8.64
CA TRP A 205 -11.52 13.31 8.57
C TRP A 205 -11.95 12.63 7.28
N TYR A 206 -11.09 11.76 6.79
CA TYR A 206 -11.25 11.06 5.53
C TYR A 206 -10.89 9.59 5.66
N ILE A 207 -11.55 8.74 4.90
CA ILE A 207 -11.05 7.39 4.61
C ILE A 207 -10.27 7.46 3.31
N GLN A 208 -9.00 7.09 3.38
CA GLN A 208 -8.12 7.01 2.22
C GLN A 208 -7.99 5.57 1.74
N VAL A 209 -8.31 5.34 0.46
CA VAL A 209 -8.13 4.06 -0.23
C VAL A 209 -7.25 4.30 -1.46
N GLY A 210 -6.03 3.81 -1.40
CA GLY A 210 -5.04 4.14 -2.44
C GLY A 210 -4.71 5.63 -2.48
N LYS A 211 -5.18 6.33 -3.52
CA LYS A 211 -5.02 7.78 -3.69
C LYS A 211 -6.33 8.55 -3.47
N GLU A 212 -7.43 7.83 -3.44
CA GLU A 212 -8.76 8.42 -3.34
C GLU A 212 -9.11 8.66 -1.87
N LYS A 213 -9.88 9.73 -1.62
CA LYS A 213 -10.34 10.11 -0.28
C LYS A 213 -11.85 10.22 -0.24
N ILE A 214 -12.43 9.67 0.81
CA ILE A 214 -13.87 9.74 1.11
C ILE A 214 -14.00 10.56 2.40
N LYS A 215 -14.72 11.69 2.35
CA LYS A 215 -14.94 12.50 3.53
C LYS A 215 -15.90 11.78 4.48
N VAL A 216 -15.52 11.69 5.76
CA VAL A 216 -16.32 11.04 6.80
C VAL A 216 -16.75 11.99 7.92
N LYS A 217 -16.05 13.11 8.04
CA LYS A 217 -16.41 14.18 8.98
C LYS A 217 -15.83 15.52 8.56
#